data_e1078c134e83a77db3f79cbac5b7d2e0
#
_entry.id   e1078c134e83a77db3f79cbac5b7d2e0
#
_cell.length_a   1.000
_cell.length_b   1.000
_cell.length_c   1.000
_cell.angle_alpha   90.00
_cell.angle_beta   90.00
_cell.angle_gamma   90.00
#
_symmetry.space_group_name_H-M   'P 1'
#
loop_
_entity.id
_entity.type
_entity.pdbx_description
1 polymer ?
#
loop_
_entity_poly.entity_id
_entity_poly.type
_entity_poly.pdbx_seq_one_letter_code
_entity_poly.pdbx_strand_id
1 'polypeptide(L)'
;MQKVVVVLGLLAVTAVAAGQERPVPNDSTRITVPGCAKDRLFIVEEAEGRENTSKGVAPGRRFRLSGPRAVLDDIRRREATMVEITGLVRKSDMAGPGGVSLLGGRVRIGGVSPRDPIRDPMYNQIVLDVEGFQVLPDRCPAR
;
A
#
# COMPACT_ATOMS: atom_id res chain seq x y z
N MET A 1 63.23 23.35 10.11
CA MET A 1 62.43 22.17 10.53
C MET A 1 60.98 22.42 10.19
N GLN A 2 60.54 21.84 9.08
CA GLN A 2 59.21 22.08 8.53
C GLN A 2 58.29 20.92 8.94
N LYS A 3 57.28 21.20 9.78
CA LYS A 3 56.30 20.19 10.23
C LYS A 3 55.23 20.05 9.17
N VAL A 4 55.22 18.91 8.49
CA VAL A 4 54.15 18.50 7.56
C VAL A 4 53.01 17.94 8.43
N VAL A 5 51.87 18.61 8.42
CA VAL A 5 50.62 18.13 9.01
C VAL A 5 49.82 17.42 7.89
N VAL A 6 49.80 16.10 7.97
CA VAL A 6 48.94 15.27 7.10
C VAL A 6 47.57 15.23 7.71
N VAL A 7 46.60 15.90 7.07
CA VAL A 7 45.15 15.81 7.42
C VAL A 7 44.57 14.62 6.65
N LEU A 8 44.33 13.52 7.39
CA LEU A 8 43.58 12.37 6.86
C LEU A 8 42.10 12.73 6.87
N GLY A 9 41.56 13.03 5.69
CA GLY A 9 40.14 13.23 5.51
C GLY A 9 39.41 11.87 5.55
N LEU A 10 38.59 11.62 6.58
CA LEU A 10 37.64 10.49 6.62
C LEU A 10 36.49 10.76 5.68
N LEU A 11 36.47 10.10 4.54
CA LEU A 11 35.31 10.01 3.63
C LEU A 11 34.28 9.05 4.25
N ALA A 12 33.26 9.59 4.89
CA ALA A 12 32.08 8.80 5.31
C ALA A 12 31.26 8.43 4.09
N VAL A 13 31.38 7.20 3.63
CA VAL A 13 30.50 6.63 2.61
C VAL A 13 29.17 6.30 3.27
N THR A 14 28.16 7.16 3.08
CA THR A 14 26.78 6.87 3.44
C THR A 14 26.24 5.83 2.45
N ALA A 15 26.18 4.57 2.86
CA ALA A 15 25.50 3.52 2.14
C ALA A 15 24.00 3.82 2.15
N VAL A 16 23.46 4.31 1.03
CA VAL A 16 22.03 4.36 0.78
C VAL A 16 21.61 2.90 0.59
N ALA A 17 20.92 2.34 1.59
CA ALA A 17 20.28 1.04 1.46
C ALA A 17 19.16 1.19 0.42
N ALA A 18 19.48 0.88 -0.84
CA ALA A 18 18.49 0.68 -1.87
C ALA A 18 17.66 -0.54 -1.45
N GLY A 19 16.46 -0.31 -0.94
CA GLY A 19 15.51 -1.36 -0.64
C GLY A 19 15.33 -2.20 -1.91
N GLN A 20 15.69 -3.48 -1.85
CA GLN A 20 15.48 -4.40 -2.96
C GLN A 20 13.98 -4.51 -3.20
N GLU A 21 13.54 -3.91 -4.29
CA GLU A 21 12.17 -3.96 -4.74
C GLU A 21 11.82 -5.43 -5.05
N ARG A 22 10.86 -5.95 -4.29
CA ARG A 22 10.43 -7.36 -4.43
C ARG A 22 9.86 -7.58 -5.83
N PRO A 23 10.17 -8.68 -6.53
CA PRO A 23 9.57 -8.97 -7.83
C PRO A 23 8.05 -9.12 -7.68
N VAL A 24 7.30 -8.50 -8.61
CA VAL A 24 5.84 -8.55 -8.62
C VAL A 24 5.40 -9.87 -9.27
N PRO A 25 4.64 -10.74 -8.56
CA PRO A 25 4.06 -11.93 -9.13
C PRO A 25 3.12 -11.60 -10.30
N ASN A 26 2.99 -12.50 -11.28
CA ASN A 26 2.19 -12.29 -12.48
C ASN A 26 0.69 -12.06 -12.19
N ASP A 27 0.18 -12.60 -11.08
CA ASP A 27 -1.20 -12.48 -10.62
C ASP A 27 -1.47 -11.27 -9.73
N SER A 28 -0.42 -10.50 -9.42
CA SER A 28 -0.46 -9.36 -8.52
C SER A 28 -0.10 -8.06 -9.24
N THR A 29 -0.46 -6.95 -8.63
CA THR A 29 -0.05 -5.61 -9.07
C THR A 29 0.44 -4.82 -7.87
N ARG A 30 1.46 -4.00 -8.06
CA ARG A 30 1.95 -3.07 -7.05
C ARG A 30 1.09 -1.81 -7.11
N ILE A 31 0.63 -1.37 -5.95
CA ILE A 31 -0.11 -0.12 -5.79
C ILE A 31 0.56 0.75 -4.73
N THR A 32 0.41 2.06 -4.88
CA THR A 32 0.81 3.05 -3.88
C THR A 32 -0.39 3.95 -3.64
N VAL A 33 -0.89 3.93 -2.41
CA VAL A 33 -2.14 4.61 -2.05
C VAL A 33 -2.01 5.34 -0.73
N PRO A 34 -2.46 6.61 -0.64
CA PRO A 34 -2.56 7.34 0.60
C PRO A 34 -3.81 6.93 1.37
N GLY A 35 -3.75 7.03 2.69
CA GLY A 35 -4.91 6.75 3.52
C GLY A 35 -4.59 6.62 5.00
N CYS A 36 -5.56 6.11 5.74
CA CYS A 36 -5.53 5.97 7.18
C CYS A 36 -5.63 4.52 7.62
N ALA A 37 -4.73 4.11 8.50
CA ALA A 37 -4.75 2.78 9.08
C ALA A 37 -5.37 2.80 10.48
N LYS A 38 -6.16 1.78 10.77
CA LYS A 38 -6.64 1.46 12.12
C LYS A 38 -6.47 -0.03 12.32
N ASP A 39 -5.58 -0.42 13.22
CA ASP A 39 -5.13 -1.79 13.37
C ASP A 39 -4.61 -2.40 12.04
N ARG A 40 -5.34 -3.34 11.47
CA ARG A 40 -5.03 -3.96 10.17
C ARG A 40 -5.94 -3.51 9.04
N LEU A 41 -6.86 -2.59 9.32
CA LEU A 41 -7.73 -2.00 8.32
C LEU A 41 -7.11 -0.72 7.80
N PHE A 42 -6.98 -0.61 6.50
CA PHE A 42 -6.53 0.59 5.81
C PHE A 42 -7.64 1.11 4.92
N ILE A 43 -7.91 2.40 5.03
CA ILE A 43 -8.93 3.08 4.24
C ILE A 43 -8.23 4.13 3.38
N VAL A 44 -8.41 4.02 2.07
CA VAL A 44 -7.85 4.98 1.11
C VAL A 44 -8.53 6.32 1.29
N GLU A 45 -7.74 7.38 1.45
CA GLU A 45 -8.19 8.76 1.56
C GLU A 45 -7.50 9.61 0.49
N GLU A 46 -8.09 10.75 0.16
CA GLU A 46 -7.43 11.74 -0.68
C GLU A 46 -6.40 12.50 0.14
N ALA A 47 -5.16 12.59 -0.35
CA ALA A 47 -4.12 13.41 0.24
C ALA A 47 -4.02 14.73 -0.52
N GLU A 48 -3.91 15.85 0.19
CA GLU A 48 -3.77 17.17 -0.44
C GLU A 48 -2.53 17.23 -1.35
N GLY A 49 -2.73 17.66 -2.60
CA GLY A 49 -1.66 17.83 -3.57
C GLY A 49 -1.06 16.55 -4.15
N ARG A 50 -1.68 15.38 -3.91
CA ARG A 50 -1.27 14.11 -4.51
C ARG A 50 -2.41 13.47 -5.27
N GLU A 51 -2.19 13.22 -6.55
CA GLU A 51 -3.08 12.34 -7.31
C GLU A 51 -2.83 10.90 -6.88
N ASN A 52 -3.91 10.13 -6.71
CA ASN A 52 -3.81 8.68 -6.53
C ASN A 52 -3.05 8.07 -7.71
N THR A 53 -1.80 7.70 -7.47
CA THR A 53 -0.90 7.18 -8.51
C THR A 53 -1.38 5.81 -9.02
N SER A 54 -2.22 5.14 -8.26
CA SER A 54 -2.73 3.81 -8.61
C SER A 54 -4.09 3.90 -9.29
N LYS A 55 -4.07 3.76 -10.60
CA LYS A 55 -5.29 3.67 -11.42
C LYS A 55 -6.21 2.56 -10.90
N GLY A 56 -7.47 2.90 -10.64
CA GLY A 56 -8.50 1.95 -10.22
C GLY A 56 -8.70 1.79 -8.71
N VAL A 57 -8.01 2.57 -7.88
CA VAL A 57 -8.26 2.60 -6.43
C VAL A 57 -8.95 3.91 -6.06
N ALA A 58 -10.23 3.84 -5.77
CA ALA A 58 -11.02 5.00 -5.35
C ALA A 58 -10.85 5.30 -3.85
N PRO A 59 -10.97 6.58 -3.44
CA PRO A 59 -11.09 6.94 -2.03
C PRO A 59 -12.24 6.19 -1.35
N GLY A 60 -12.07 5.85 -0.07
CA GLY A 60 -13.02 5.04 0.70
C GLY A 60 -12.85 3.53 0.53
N ARG A 61 -12.01 3.07 -0.40
CA ARG A 61 -11.72 1.65 -0.55
C ARG A 61 -10.98 1.12 0.68
N ARG A 62 -11.35 -0.08 1.10
CA ARG A 62 -10.80 -0.71 2.31
C ARG A 62 -9.89 -1.87 1.94
N PHE A 63 -8.74 -1.94 2.62
CA PHE A 63 -7.78 -3.01 2.50
C PHE A 63 -7.49 -3.59 3.88
N ARG A 64 -7.26 -4.90 3.93
CA ARG A 64 -6.65 -5.55 5.08
C ARG A 64 -5.15 -5.59 4.88
N LEU A 65 -4.41 -5.00 5.81
CA LEU A 65 -2.95 -4.99 5.74
C LEU A 65 -2.37 -6.36 6.13
N SER A 66 -1.47 -6.84 5.31
CA SER A 66 -0.62 -8.00 5.53
C SER A 66 0.83 -7.60 5.27
N GLY A 67 1.79 -8.31 5.83
CA GLY A 67 3.20 -8.01 5.62
C GLY A 67 4.06 -8.25 6.86
N PRO A 68 5.32 -7.78 6.85
CA PRO A 68 6.24 -7.96 7.97
C PRO A 68 5.68 -7.30 9.24
N ARG A 69 5.75 -8.02 10.37
CA ARG A 69 5.20 -7.56 11.64
C ARG A 69 5.74 -6.19 12.07
N ALA A 70 7.03 -5.96 11.89
CA ALA A 70 7.66 -4.69 12.25
C ALA A 70 7.06 -3.51 11.49
N VAL A 71 6.80 -3.66 10.18
CA VAL A 71 6.19 -2.63 9.34
C VAL A 71 4.74 -2.38 9.77
N LEU A 72 3.97 -3.44 10.04
CA LEU A 72 2.58 -3.31 10.49
C LEU A 72 2.48 -2.64 11.88
N ASP A 73 3.40 -2.95 12.79
CA ASP A 73 3.46 -2.31 14.11
C ASP A 73 3.85 -0.84 14.01
N ASP A 74 4.72 -0.46 13.06
CA ASP A 74 5.07 0.93 12.78
C ASP A 74 3.88 1.72 12.22
N ILE A 75 3.13 1.14 11.29
CA ILE A 75 1.91 1.75 10.74
C ILE A 75 0.88 1.94 11.87
N ARG A 76 0.67 0.92 12.71
CA ARG A 76 -0.27 0.98 13.84
C ARG A 76 0.05 2.12 14.81
N ARG A 77 1.32 2.38 15.11
CA ARG A 77 1.73 3.51 15.96
C ARG A 77 1.37 4.87 15.39
N ARG A 78 0.95 4.94 14.13
CA ARG A 78 0.65 6.18 13.39
C ARG A 78 -0.82 6.32 12.98
N GLU A 79 -1.75 5.71 13.74
CA GLU A 79 -3.19 5.69 13.41
C GLU A 79 -3.82 7.09 13.20
N ALA A 80 -3.33 8.12 13.89
CA ALA A 80 -3.85 9.48 13.74
C ALA A 80 -3.25 10.25 12.55
N THR A 81 -2.26 9.67 11.87
CA THR A 81 -1.52 10.31 10.79
C THR A 81 -1.76 9.57 9.49
N MET A 82 -1.97 10.32 8.41
CA MET A 82 -2.10 9.72 7.08
C MET A 82 -0.77 9.11 6.64
N VAL A 83 -0.83 7.94 6.04
CA VAL A 83 0.33 7.24 5.49
C VAL A 83 0.07 6.86 4.05
N GLU A 84 1.12 6.88 3.24
CA GLU A 84 1.09 6.33 1.89
C GLU A 84 1.72 4.94 1.93
N ILE A 85 0.95 3.92 1.57
CA ILE A 85 1.39 2.53 1.60
C ILE A 85 1.68 2.05 0.18
N THR A 86 2.84 1.44 0.00
CA THR A 86 3.20 0.69 -1.20
C THR A 86 3.12 -0.80 -0.89
N GLY A 87 2.44 -1.55 -1.74
CA GLY A 87 2.28 -2.98 -1.55
C GLY A 87 1.68 -3.69 -2.75
N LEU A 88 1.53 -5.01 -2.61
CA LEU A 88 1.01 -5.89 -3.64
C LEU A 88 -0.46 -6.26 -3.35
N VAL A 89 -1.28 -6.22 -4.39
CA VAL A 89 -2.68 -6.67 -4.37
C VAL A 89 -2.88 -7.66 -5.51
N ARG A 90 -3.70 -8.69 -5.31
CA ARG A 90 -4.07 -9.60 -6.38
C ARG A 90 -4.92 -8.90 -7.43
N LYS A 91 -4.61 -9.12 -8.70
CA LYS A 91 -5.36 -8.53 -9.82
C LYS A 91 -6.83 -8.94 -9.81
N SER A 92 -7.12 -10.19 -9.40
CA SER A 92 -8.49 -10.69 -9.23
C SER A 92 -9.31 -9.86 -8.25
N ASP A 93 -8.67 -9.38 -7.17
CA ASP A 93 -9.34 -8.64 -6.12
C ASP A 93 -9.59 -7.17 -6.52
N MET A 94 -8.77 -6.66 -7.46
CA MET A 94 -8.93 -5.32 -8.02
C MET A 94 -10.03 -5.24 -9.08
N ALA A 95 -10.35 -6.36 -9.75
CA ALA A 95 -11.32 -6.40 -10.84
C ALA A 95 -12.77 -6.11 -10.38
N GLY A 96 -13.03 -6.02 -9.08
CA GLY A 96 -14.35 -5.77 -8.49
C GLY A 96 -15.32 -6.95 -8.63
N PRO A 97 -16.50 -6.90 -7.98
CA PRO A 97 -17.47 -7.99 -8.01
C PRO A 97 -18.15 -8.18 -9.39
N GLY A 98 -17.81 -7.40 -10.38
CA GLY A 98 -18.46 -7.40 -11.70
C GLY A 98 -17.82 -8.26 -12.77
N GLY A 99 -16.61 -8.80 -12.57
CA GLY A 99 -15.87 -9.49 -13.62
C GLY A 99 -15.65 -8.63 -14.89
N VAL A 100 -14.86 -9.11 -15.83
CA VAL A 100 -14.68 -8.46 -17.13
C VAL A 100 -15.86 -8.84 -18.03
N SER A 101 -16.66 -7.86 -18.43
CA SER A 101 -17.70 -8.05 -19.45
C SER A 101 -17.05 -8.04 -20.83
N LEU A 102 -17.13 -9.16 -21.52
CA LEU A 102 -16.76 -9.28 -22.93
C LEU A 102 -18.03 -9.30 -23.80
N LEU A 103 -17.90 -8.84 -25.04
CA LEU A 103 -18.97 -8.85 -26.04
C LEU A 103 -20.23 -8.06 -25.62
N GLY A 104 -20.06 -6.82 -25.15
CA GLY A 104 -21.20 -5.95 -24.85
C GLY A 104 -22.08 -6.42 -23.68
N GLY A 105 -21.49 -7.10 -22.69
CA GLY A 105 -22.20 -7.53 -21.49
C GLY A 105 -22.82 -8.93 -21.53
N ARG A 106 -22.67 -9.64 -22.64
CA ARG A 106 -23.29 -10.97 -22.81
C ARG A 106 -22.49 -12.10 -22.13
N VAL A 107 -21.21 -11.92 -21.90
CA VAL A 107 -20.36 -12.90 -21.24
C VAL A 107 -19.58 -12.22 -20.14
N ARG A 108 -19.79 -12.65 -18.91
CA ARG A 108 -18.97 -12.26 -17.75
C ARG A 108 -18.01 -13.40 -17.43
N ILE A 109 -16.71 -13.12 -17.54
CA ILE A 109 -15.68 -14.07 -17.15
C ILE A 109 -15.06 -13.56 -15.85
N GLY A 110 -15.04 -14.41 -14.80
CA GLY A 110 -14.40 -14.10 -13.54
C GLY A 110 -15.21 -13.17 -12.64
N GLY A 111 -16.41 -13.55 -12.28
CA GLY A 111 -17.11 -12.99 -11.13
C GLY A 111 -16.79 -13.85 -9.90
N VAL A 112 -16.34 -13.25 -8.80
CA VAL A 112 -16.42 -13.94 -7.51
C VAL A 112 -17.92 -14.08 -7.25
N SER A 113 -18.37 -15.32 -7.08
CA SER A 113 -19.72 -15.57 -6.57
C SER A 113 -19.92 -14.69 -5.35
N PRO A 114 -21.02 -13.91 -5.25
CA PRO A 114 -21.26 -13.10 -4.07
C PRO A 114 -21.34 -14.05 -2.89
N ARG A 115 -20.21 -14.21 -2.19
CA ARG A 115 -20.21 -14.77 -0.86
C ARG A 115 -20.95 -13.75 -0.02
N ASP A 116 -21.98 -14.24 0.61
CA ASP A 116 -22.93 -13.50 1.41
C ASP A 116 -22.21 -12.49 2.33
N PRO A 117 -22.25 -11.17 2.04
CA PRO A 117 -21.53 -10.16 2.83
C PRO A 117 -22.09 -10.06 4.25
N ILE A 118 -23.20 -10.71 4.53
CA ILE A 118 -23.87 -10.76 5.84
C ILE A 118 -23.18 -11.72 6.78
N ARG A 119 -22.46 -12.72 6.28
CA ARG A 119 -21.89 -13.79 7.12
C ARG A 119 -20.48 -13.53 7.62
N ASP A 120 -19.67 -12.77 6.89
CA ASP A 120 -18.34 -12.41 7.39
C ASP A 120 -17.77 -11.18 6.67
N PRO A 121 -17.89 -9.97 7.26
CA PRO A 121 -17.32 -8.76 6.69
C PRO A 121 -15.79 -8.81 6.58
N MET A 122 -15.13 -9.75 7.25
CA MET A 122 -13.68 -9.95 7.17
C MET A 122 -13.26 -10.72 5.91
N TYR A 123 -14.16 -11.50 5.30
CA TYR A 123 -13.85 -12.30 4.11
C TYR A 123 -13.80 -11.50 2.80
N ASN A 124 -14.43 -10.32 2.77
CA ASN A 124 -14.49 -9.48 1.57
C ASN A 124 -13.44 -8.36 1.57
N GLN A 125 -12.52 -8.34 2.52
CA GLN A 125 -11.47 -7.33 2.53
C GLN A 125 -10.34 -7.76 1.61
N ILE A 126 -10.08 -6.93 0.61
CA ILE A 126 -8.94 -7.08 -0.28
C ILE A 126 -7.67 -6.99 0.57
N VAL A 127 -6.78 -7.95 0.40
CA VAL A 127 -5.51 -7.97 1.13
C VAL A 127 -4.48 -7.12 0.37
N LEU A 128 -3.88 -6.17 1.07
CA LEU A 128 -2.72 -5.40 0.62
C LEU A 128 -1.48 -5.94 1.37
N ASP A 129 -0.60 -6.60 0.63
CA ASP A 129 0.69 -7.08 1.16
C ASP A 129 1.69 -5.92 1.16
N VAL A 130 1.92 -5.34 2.33
CA VAL A 130 2.70 -4.11 2.52
C VAL A 130 4.17 -4.38 2.28
N GLU A 131 4.77 -3.65 1.36
CA GLU A 131 6.22 -3.64 1.11
C GLU A 131 6.91 -2.49 1.87
N GLY A 132 6.22 -1.36 2.00
CA GLY A 132 6.72 -0.18 2.70
C GLY A 132 5.66 0.90 2.86
N PHE A 133 5.98 1.94 3.61
CA PHE A 133 5.09 3.09 3.77
C PHE A 133 5.87 4.38 3.99
N GLN A 134 5.24 5.51 3.71
CA GLN A 134 5.71 6.85 4.01
C GLN A 134 4.67 7.58 4.87
N VAL A 135 5.14 8.39 5.82
CA VAL A 135 4.26 9.25 6.62
C VAL A 135 3.98 10.52 5.85
N LEU A 136 2.70 10.88 5.74
CA LEU A 136 2.26 12.12 5.12
C LEU A 136 2.04 13.20 6.18
N PRO A 137 2.09 14.50 5.79
CA PRO A 137 1.85 15.59 6.71
C PRO A 137 0.39 15.69 7.18
N ASP A 138 -0.52 15.06 6.43
CA ASP A 138 -1.96 15.11 6.66
C ASP A 138 -2.37 14.25 7.85
N ARG A 139 -3.45 14.67 8.51
CA ARG A 139 -4.06 13.91 9.61
C ARG A 139 -5.23 13.10 9.11
N CYS A 140 -5.43 11.95 9.74
CA CYS A 140 -6.61 11.16 9.50
C CYS A 140 -7.86 11.88 10.01
N PRO A 141 -8.99 11.84 9.25
CA PRO A 141 -10.25 12.37 9.70
C PRO A 141 -10.71 11.65 10.97
N ALA A 142 -11.27 12.40 11.92
CA ALA A 142 -11.87 11.83 13.12
C ALA A 142 -13.09 10.98 12.72
N ARG A 143 -13.06 9.69 13.05
CA ARG A 143 -14.14 8.72 12.79
C ARG A 143 -14.59 8.07 14.08
#